data_6a7a42f46bd0b0df326b8360cb2f8785
#
_entry.id   6a7a42f46bd0b0df326b8360cb2f8785
#
_cell.length_a   1.000
_cell.length_b   1.000
_cell.length_c   1.000
_cell.angle_alpha   90.00
_cell.angle_beta   90.00
_cell.angle_gamma   90.00
#
_symmetry.space_group_name_H-M   'P 1'
#
loop_
_entity.id
_entity.type
_entity.pdbx_description
1 polymer ?
#
loop_
_entity_poly.entity_id
_entity_poly.type
_entity_poly.pdbx_seq_one_letter_code
_entity_poly.pdbx_strand_id
1 'polypeptide(L)'
;MRLNYLPEQIAEALLDIGAVTLRPDEPFTWSSGMKSPIYCDNRLTVFYPDIRDLIALGFASMIRSDYPNAEVIAGIATGGIPHAAFVAQKLNLPMVYVRDKAKGHGKQNVIEGALKPGQNVVLIED
;
A
#
# COMPACT_ATOMS: atom_id res chain seq x y z
N MET A 1 -0.34 3.68 -21.97
CA MET A 1 0.02 4.68 -20.94
C MET A 1 1.53 4.69 -20.79
N ARG A 2 2.15 5.84 -20.94
CA ARG A 2 3.58 5.96 -20.65
C ARG A 2 3.76 5.94 -19.13
N LEU A 3 4.44 4.94 -18.62
CA LEU A 3 4.69 4.76 -17.18
C LEU A 3 5.43 5.95 -16.55
N ASN A 4 6.09 6.77 -17.36
CA ASN A 4 6.85 7.93 -16.90
C ASN A 4 5.99 9.04 -16.28
N TYR A 5 4.68 9.05 -16.54
CA TYR A 5 3.74 10.04 -15.99
C TYR A 5 2.94 9.51 -14.80
N LEU A 6 3.15 8.26 -14.42
CA LEU A 6 2.35 7.62 -13.38
C LEU A 6 2.52 8.27 -12.00
N PRO A 7 3.73 8.69 -11.57
CA PRO A 7 3.88 9.38 -10.28
C PRO A 7 3.08 10.67 -10.20
N GLU A 8 3.08 11.47 -11.25
CA GLU A 8 2.32 12.73 -11.32
C GLU A 8 0.83 12.48 -11.31
N GLN A 9 0.37 11.47 -12.03
CA GLN A 9 -1.05 11.09 -12.06
C GLN A 9 -1.54 10.64 -10.68
N ILE A 10 -0.72 9.87 -9.95
CA ILE A 10 -1.04 9.44 -8.59
C ILE A 10 -1.08 10.65 -7.65
N ALA A 11 -0.09 11.53 -7.72
CA ALA A 11 -0.04 12.74 -6.90
C ALA A 11 -1.26 13.63 -7.12
N GLU A 12 -1.65 13.87 -8.37
CA GLU A 12 -2.87 14.60 -8.70
C GLU A 12 -4.12 13.94 -8.15
N ALA A 13 -4.23 12.62 -8.31
CA ALA A 13 -5.37 11.87 -7.81
C ALA A 13 -5.51 11.98 -6.28
N LEU A 14 -4.40 11.91 -5.55
CA LEU A 14 -4.39 12.06 -4.09
C LEU A 14 -4.88 13.44 -3.65
N LEU A 15 -4.49 14.49 -4.36
CA LEU A 15 -4.96 15.86 -4.10
C LEU A 15 -6.45 16.00 -4.43
N ASP A 16 -6.89 15.47 -5.57
CA ASP A 16 -8.27 15.60 -6.06
C ASP A 16 -9.29 14.95 -5.13
N ILE A 17 -8.95 13.81 -4.52
CA ILE A 17 -9.86 13.13 -3.59
C ILE A 17 -9.72 13.60 -2.14
N GLY A 18 -8.79 14.52 -1.86
CA GLY A 18 -8.55 15.00 -0.51
C GLY A 18 -7.77 14.03 0.38
N ALA A 19 -7.10 13.01 -0.21
CA ALA A 19 -6.21 12.13 0.53
C ALA A 19 -4.99 12.88 1.05
N VAL A 20 -4.50 13.84 0.27
CA VAL A 20 -3.45 14.78 0.67
C VAL A 20 -4.07 16.15 0.89
N THR A 21 -3.86 16.72 2.06
CA THR A 21 -4.34 18.06 2.42
C THR A 21 -3.17 18.92 2.87
N LEU A 22 -3.12 20.16 2.35
CA LEU A 22 -2.07 21.13 2.67
C LEU A 22 -2.67 22.27 3.51
N ARG A 23 -2.08 22.53 4.67
CA ARG A 23 -2.48 23.63 5.58
C ARG A 23 -1.23 24.33 6.12
N PRO A 24 -0.58 25.17 5.30
CA PRO A 24 0.66 25.85 5.71
C PRO A 24 0.45 26.87 6.82
N ASP A 25 -0.72 27.52 6.86
CA ASP A 25 -1.02 28.58 7.83
C ASP A 25 -1.61 28.01 9.14
N GLU A 26 -2.28 26.88 9.07
CA GLU A 26 -2.87 26.17 10.23
C GLU A 26 -2.43 24.70 10.21
N PRO A 27 -1.20 24.41 10.62
CA PRO A 27 -0.67 23.04 10.53
C PRO A 27 -1.48 22.03 11.30
N PHE A 28 -1.53 20.80 10.79
CA PHE A 28 -2.08 19.65 11.51
C PHE A 28 -1.17 19.30 12.69
N THR A 29 -1.76 18.78 13.76
CA THR A 29 -1.01 18.18 14.85
C THR A 29 -1.17 16.66 14.76
N TRP A 30 -0.07 15.95 14.49
CA TRP A 30 -0.06 14.49 14.44
C TRP A 30 -0.18 13.89 15.84
N SER A 31 -0.51 12.60 15.93
CA SER A 31 -0.63 11.90 17.20
C SER A 31 0.68 11.90 18.01
N SER A 32 1.82 12.05 17.34
CA SER A 32 3.15 12.22 17.96
C SER A 32 3.35 13.60 18.62
N GLY A 33 2.41 14.55 18.40
CA GLY A 33 2.55 15.94 18.80
C GLY A 33 3.25 16.82 17.78
N MET A 34 3.79 16.25 16.73
CA MET A 34 4.47 17.00 15.67
C MET A 34 3.45 17.81 14.86
N LYS A 35 3.78 19.08 14.59
CA LYS A 35 3.01 19.93 13.69
C LYS A 35 3.51 19.79 12.26
N SER A 36 2.58 19.59 11.32
CA SER A 36 2.90 19.44 9.91
C SER A 36 1.92 20.22 9.04
N PRO A 37 2.39 20.91 7.98
CA PRO A 37 1.52 21.58 7.01
C PRO A 37 0.82 20.61 6.07
N ILE A 38 1.18 19.33 6.10
CA ILE A 38 0.62 18.28 5.24
C ILE A 38 0.01 17.17 6.09
N TYR A 39 -1.12 16.67 5.64
CA TYR A 39 -1.74 15.45 6.15
C TYR A 39 -2.05 14.53 4.99
N CYS A 40 -1.75 13.25 5.14
CA CYS A 40 -1.98 12.26 4.10
C CYS A 40 -2.78 11.09 4.67
N ASP A 41 -3.91 10.76 4.03
CA ASP A 41 -4.73 9.60 4.35
C ASP A 41 -4.82 8.73 3.09
N ASN A 42 -3.86 7.84 2.95
CA ASN A 42 -3.77 6.97 1.78
C ASN A 42 -4.91 5.93 1.73
N ARG A 43 -5.56 5.65 2.86
CA ARG A 43 -6.66 4.67 2.92
C ARG A 43 -7.90 5.15 2.18
N LEU A 44 -8.06 6.46 1.99
CA LEU A 44 -9.14 7.01 1.16
C LEU A 44 -9.10 6.49 -0.27
N THR A 45 -7.92 6.16 -0.78
CA THR A 45 -7.75 5.70 -2.16
C THR A 45 -8.49 4.41 -2.45
N VAL A 46 -8.68 3.56 -1.43
CA VAL A 46 -9.37 2.27 -1.57
C VAL A 46 -10.84 2.45 -1.95
N PHE A 47 -11.46 3.55 -1.53
CA PHE A 47 -12.85 3.86 -1.86
C PHE A 47 -13.05 4.14 -3.36
N TYR A 48 -12.03 4.66 -4.05
CA TYR A 48 -12.12 5.11 -5.44
C TYR A 48 -11.54 4.06 -6.38
N PRO A 49 -12.39 3.31 -7.14
CA PRO A 49 -11.92 2.19 -7.97
C PRO A 49 -10.83 2.57 -8.97
N ASP A 50 -10.98 3.71 -9.65
CA ASP A 50 -10.01 4.16 -10.67
C ASP A 50 -8.67 4.49 -10.04
N ILE A 51 -8.67 5.09 -8.87
CA ILE A 51 -7.45 5.52 -8.19
C ILE A 51 -6.73 4.33 -7.58
N ARG A 52 -7.43 3.43 -6.91
CA ARG A 52 -6.79 2.22 -6.37
C ARG A 52 -6.23 1.33 -7.48
N ASP A 53 -6.90 1.31 -8.64
CA ASP A 53 -6.40 0.57 -9.81
C ASP A 53 -5.12 1.21 -10.36
N LEU A 54 -5.09 2.53 -10.46
CA LEU A 54 -3.90 3.28 -10.88
C LEU A 54 -2.71 3.04 -9.95
N ILE A 55 -2.94 3.04 -8.65
CA ILE A 55 -1.91 2.76 -7.63
C ILE A 55 -1.41 1.32 -7.77
N ALA A 56 -2.33 0.36 -7.91
CA ALA A 56 -1.97 -1.04 -8.10
C ALA A 56 -1.15 -1.25 -9.38
N LEU A 57 -1.50 -0.55 -10.46
CA LEU A 57 -0.73 -0.58 -11.71
C LEU A 57 0.69 -0.05 -11.49
N GLY A 58 0.84 1.04 -10.74
CA GLY A 58 2.13 1.61 -10.41
C GLY A 58 3.02 0.66 -9.64
N PHE A 59 2.50 0.07 -8.57
CA PHE A 59 3.22 -0.93 -7.80
C PHE A 59 3.57 -2.17 -8.64
N ALA A 60 2.62 -2.69 -9.40
CA ALA A 60 2.86 -3.87 -10.24
C ALA A 60 3.97 -3.62 -11.27
N SER A 61 3.97 -2.44 -11.87
CA SER A 61 5.00 -2.01 -12.83
C SER A 61 6.39 -1.94 -12.19
N MET A 62 6.46 -1.34 -11.00
CA MET A 62 7.70 -1.22 -10.24
C MET A 62 8.22 -2.62 -9.84
N ILE A 63 7.35 -3.49 -9.39
CA ILE A 63 7.73 -4.85 -8.97
C ILE A 63 8.25 -5.66 -10.17
N ARG A 64 7.59 -5.59 -11.32
CA ARG A 64 8.07 -6.27 -12.53
C ARG A 64 9.44 -5.79 -12.97
N SER A 65 9.70 -4.49 -12.82
CA SER A 65 10.97 -3.89 -13.22
C SER A 65 12.09 -4.16 -12.22
N ASP A 66 11.82 -3.92 -10.93
CA ASP A 66 12.86 -3.88 -9.91
C ASP A 66 12.98 -5.21 -9.15
N TYR A 67 11.91 -5.99 -9.09
CA TYR A 67 11.84 -7.24 -8.35
C TYR A 67 11.26 -8.37 -9.21
N PRO A 68 11.89 -8.69 -10.36
CA PRO A 68 11.32 -9.65 -11.31
C PRO A 68 11.20 -11.07 -10.74
N ASN A 69 11.92 -11.38 -9.66
CA ASN A 69 11.89 -12.68 -8.99
C ASN A 69 10.88 -12.75 -7.84
N ALA A 70 10.03 -11.73 -7.68
CA ALA A 70 8.99 -11.73 -6.64
C ALA A 70 8.06 -12.93 -6.82
N GLU A 71 7.82 -13.66 -5.74
CA GLU A 71 6.99 -14.88 -5.74
C GLU A 71 5.71 -14.69 -4.94
N VAL A 72 5.72 -13.81 -3.96
CA VAL A 72 4.60 -13.56 -3.04
C VAL A 72 4.50 -12.08 -2.76
N ILE A 73 3.29 -11.56 -2.70
CA ILE A 73 3.02 -10.19 -2.25
C ILE A 73 2.49 -10.25 -0.82
N ALA A 74 3.06 -9.45 0.05
CA ALA A 74 2.64 -9.37 1.44
C ALA A 74 2.12 -7.97 1.77
N GLY A 75 0.95 -7.89 2.38
CA GLY A 75 0.41 -6.63 2.89
C GLY A 75 0.68 -6.46 4.36
N ILE A 76 1.07 -5.27 4.77
CA ILE A 76 1.21 -4.94 6.19
C ILE A 76 -0.15 -4.50 6.73
N ALA A 77 -0.63 -5.20 7.76
CA ALA A 77 -1.92 -4.88 8.38
C ALA A 77 -1.85 -3.49 9.05
N THR A 78 -2.89 -2.68 8.95
CA THR A 78 -4.15 -2.94 8.27
C THR A 78 -4.17 -2.31 6.87
N GLY A 79 -3.59 -1.15 6.74
CA GLY A 79 -3.70 -0.30 5.55
C GLY A 79 -3.05 -0.87 4.30
N GLY A 80 -2.02 -1.69 4.45
CA GLY A 80 -1.34 -2.33 3.31
C GLY A 80 -2.08 -3.53 2.74
N ILE A 81 -3.04 -4.11 3.47
CA ILE A 81 -3.75 -5.32 3.02
C ILE A 81 -4.50 -5.10 1.70
N PRO A 82 -5.37 -4.07 1.56
CA PRO A 82 -6.09 -3.88 0.32
C PRO A 82 -5.17 -3.65 -0.88
N HIS A 83 -4.15 -2.82 -0.70
CA HIS A 83 -3.20 -2.51 -1.78
C HIS A 83 -2.42 -3.75 -2.21
N ALA A 84 -1.99 -4.57 -1.26
CA ALA A 84 -1.32 -5.83 -1.57
C ALA A 84 -2.24 -6.78 -2.36
N ALA A 85 -3.52 -6.85 -2.00
CA ALA A 85 -4.49 -7.67 -2.72
C ALA A 85 -4.65 -7.22 -4.18
N PHE A 86 -4.77 -5.92 -4.42
CA PHE A 86 -4.90 -5.39 -5.79
C PHE A 86 -3.62 -5.61 -6.59
N VAL A 87 -2.46 -5.45 -5.99
CA VAL A 87 -1.16 -5.69 -6.64
C VAL A 87 -0.98 -7.18 -6.97
N ALA A 88 -1.26 -8.05 -6.02
CA ALA A 88 -1.18 -9.51 -6.21
C ALA A 88 -2.10 -9.96 -7.36
N GLN A 89 -3.30 -9.39 -7.45
CA GLN A 89 -4.24 -9.66 -8.53
C GLN A 89 -3.66 -9.26 -9.89
N LYS A 90 -3.05 -8.07 -9.98
CA LYS A 90 -2.44 -7.60 -11.22
C LYS A 90 -1.25 -8.43 -11.66
N LEU A 91 -0.47 -8.94 -10.71
CA LEU A 91 0.71 -9.76 -10.99
C LEU A 91 0.39 -11.25 -11.08
N ASN A 92 -0.82 -11.64 -10.74
CA ASN A 92 -1.23 -13.05 -10.61
C ASN A 92 -0.29 -13.83 -9.69
N LEU A 93 0.03 -13.24 -8.54
CA LEU A 93 0.87 -13.84 -7.53
C LEU A 93 0.08 -14.17 -6.26
N PRO A 94 0.50 -15.17 -5.49
CA PRO A 94 -0.08 -15.43 -4.18
C PRO A 94 0.16 -14.26 -3.22
N MET A 95 -0.71 -14.15 -2.24
CA MET A 95 -0.68 -13.09 -1.26
C MET A 95 -0.72 -13.64 0.15
N VAL A 96 0.00 -12.98 1.04
CA VAL A 96 -0.12 -13.14 2.50
C VAL A 96 -0.28 -11.75 3.12
N TYR A 97 -0.65 -11.67 4.39
CA TYR A 97 -0.56 -10.40 5.10
C TYR A 97 0.07 -10.58 6.49
N VAL A 98 0.67 -9.52 6.97
CA VAL A 98 1.46 -9.50 8.20
C VAL A 98 0.73 -8.66 9.22
N ARG A 99 0.49 -9.24 10.40
CA ARG A 99 -0.08 -8.54 11.55
C ARG A 99 1.01 -7.82 12.31
N ASP A 100 0.67 -6.75 12.99
CA ASP A 100 1.61 -6.05 13.88
C ASP A 100 1.90 -6.86 15.15
N LYS A 101 0.97 -7.76 15.54
CA LYS A 101 1.18 -8.70 16.65
C LYS A 101 0.33 -9.96 16.47
N ALA A 102 0.78 -11.04 17.10
CA ALA A 102 0.09 -12.32 17.07
C ALA A 102 -1.30 -12.23 17.72
N LYS A 103 -2.25 -13.02 17.20
CA LYS A 103 -3.57 -13.17 17.84
C LYS A 103 -3.43 -13.75 19.25
N GLY A 104 -4.23 -13.23 20.19
CA GLY A 104 -4.21 -13.61 21.59
C GLY A 104 -4.73 -15.02 21.89
N HIS A 105 -5.37 -15.72 20.95
CA HIS A 105 -5.96 -17.04 21.12
C HIS A 105 -5.62 -17.96 19.95
N GLY A 106 -5.32 -19.24 20.25
CA GLY A 106 -5.01 -20.26 19.25
C GLY A 106 -3.61 -20.10 18.66
N LYS A 107 -3.47 -20.36 17.35
CA LYS A 107 -2.19 -20.19 16.65
C LYS A 107 -1.78 -18.72 16.66
N GLN A 108 -0.61 -18.45 17.23
CA GLN A 108 -0.06 -17.09 17.29
C GLN A 108 0.73 -16.80 16.01
N ASN A 109 0.02 -16.65 14.89
CA ASN A 109 0.65 -16.33 13.62
C ASN A 109 0.68 -14.80 13.43
N VAL A 110 1.87 -14.28 13.18
CA VAL A 110 2.06 -12.89 12.70
C VAL A 110 1.75 -12.81 11.21
N ILE A 111 2.07 -13.88 10.47
CA ILE A 111 1.83 -13.97 9.02
C ILE A 111 0.60 -14.83 8.77
N GLU A 112 -0.37 -14.28 8.04
CA GLU A 112 -1.56 -15.01 7.59
C GLU A 112 -1.42 -15.37 6.12
N GLY A 113 -1.46 -16.68 5.85
CA GLY A 113 -1.32 -17.26 4.52
C GLY A 113 -0.33 -18.42 4.50
N ALA A 114 -0.08 -18.93 3.31
CA ALA A 114 0.69 -20.15 3.10
C ALA A 114 2.14 -19.88 2.68
N LEU A 115 2.77 -18.87 3.27
CA LEU A 115 4.15 -18.50 2.97
C LEU A 115 5.11 -19.63 3.36
N LYS A 116 6.09 -19.92 2.49
CA LYS A 116 7.11 -20.94 2.68
C LYS A 116 8.50 -20.32 2.82
N PRO A 117 9.39 -20.91 3.64
CA PRO A 117 10.77 -20.45 3.72
C PRO A 117 11.45 -20.43 2.35
N GLY A 118 12.26 -19.40 2.11
CA GLY A 118 13.03 -19.25 0.86
C GLY A 118 12.30 -18.54 -0.26
N GLN A 119 11.01 -18.24 -0.13
CA GLN A 119 10.29 -17.47 -1.14
C GLN A 119 10.70 -15.99 -1.13
N ASN A 120 10.74 -15.40 -2.32
CA ASN A 120 10.99 -13.96 -2.49
C ASN A 120 9.67 -13.19 -2.31
N VAL A 121 9.63 -12.32 -1.31
CA VAL A 121 8.43 -11.59 -0.92
C VAL A 121 8.63 -10.09 -1.12
N VAL A 122 7.63 -9.44 -1.68
CA VAL A 122 7.56 -7.98 -1.72
C VAL A 122 6.50 -7.51 -0.73
N LEU A 123 6.89 -6.63 0.17
CA LEU A 123 6.01 -6.05 1.20
C LEU A 123 5.38 -4.76 0.66
N ILE A 124 4.06 -4.64 0.85
CA ILE A 124 3.28 -3.45 0.49
C ILE A 124 2.75 -2.81 1.78
N GLU A 125 2.96 -1.51 1.89
CA GLU A 125 2.44 -0.68 2.99
C GLU A 125 1.70 0.54 2.40
N ASP A 126 0.78 1.13 3.16
CA ASP A 126 0.03 2.33 2.74
C ASP A 126 0.75 3.66 2.98
#